data_e2b87bf84748bb7011a37069afe6fca4
#
_entry.id   e2b87bf84748bb7011a37069afe6fca4
#
_cell.length_a   1.000
_cell.length_b   1.000
_cell.length_c   1.000
_cell.angle_alpha   90.00
_cell.angle_beta   90.00
_cell.angle_gamma   90.00
#
_symmetry.space_group_name_H-M   'P 1'
#
loop_
_entity.id
_entity.type
_entity.pdbx_description
1 polymer ?
#
loop_
_entity_poly.entity_id
_entity_poly.type
_entity_poly.pdbx_seq_one_letter_code
_entity_poly.pdbx_strand_id
1 'polypeptide(L)'
;SGSVGWRISQENFWEPMRQWWNNAKIRFSIGSLGNQQVSDYLFVQKINTNLTNGDFTFNGTDKLTYAREDAPVANDLTWEKVTTYDWGVDLAFLNNRLTFSGDYYVRNTTDMMMPGASLPGVYGASEPRTNAADMRTKGWELSFVWRDRTTLLNRPFSYSLRAGLGDYQTKVTRFDNDTRLISEHYVGEKLGDIWGYKIDGLFRTDEEAAEYTQKVDCSYFTKRIDATATRKGLHAGDPKFLDLNGDNKISIGKNTVEDPGDRVIIGNSLPRYSYTFGGDFSWNGIDFSILFQGVGKRNWYPSSGQANLFWGPYCRPHNTFLSQQLVDQVWSEDNLDAYFPFPRGYEAYSDNTNSHYTLTSPNDRYIQNVAYLRLKNLTVGYTLPVLKKYLQQIRIYFTGENLAYWSPMKKYCKYIDPEAAVSSSSYIENSGEVYNFSKVFSFGIDITF
;
A
#
# COMPACT_ATOMS: atom_id res chain seq x y z
N SER A 1 14.16 -28.14 1.23
CA SER A 1 13.76 -27.55 2.51
C SER A 1 14.12 -28.47 3.67
N GLY A 2 14.39 -27.89 4.82
CA GLY A 2 14.68 -28.61 6.06
C GLY A 2 14.13 -27.84 7.25
N SER A 3 13.76 -28.58 8.32
CA SER A 3 13.33 -27.94 9.57
C SER A 3 13.75 -28.75 10.76
N VAL A 4 13.95 -28.05 11.88
CA VAL A 4 14.23 -28.64 13.18
C VAL A 4 13.36 -27.97 14.23
N GLY A 5 12.88 -28.74 15.18
CA GLY A 5 12.10 -28.22 16.28
C GLY A 5 12.48 -28.92 17.58
N TRP A 6 12.70 -28.11 18.63
CA TRP A 6 12.97 -28.60 19.95
C TRP A 6 11.86 -28.21 20.90
N ARG A 7 11.19 -29.22 21.47
CA ARG A 7 10.16 -29.02 22.46
C ARG A 7 10.79 -29.04 23.86
N ILE A 8 11.33 -27.90 24.26
CA ILE A 8 12.02 -27.71 25.55
C ILE A 8 11.17 -28.14 26.71
N SER A 9 9.84 -27.93 26.64
CA SER A 9 8.90 -28.30 27.70
C SER A 9 8.78 -29.81 27.97
N GLN A 10 9.38 -30.66 27.13
CA GLN A 10 9.41 -32.12 27.36
C GLN A 10 10.67 -32.57 28.08
N GLU A 11 11.65 -31.69 28.25
CA GLU A 11 12.90 -32.01 28.96
C GLU A 11 12.69 -32.09 30.48
N ASN A 12 13.49 -32.93 31.14
CA ASN A 12 13.37 -33.16 32.58
C ASN A 12 13.58 -31.90 33.42
N PHE A 13 14.50 -31.01 32.99
CA PHE A 13 14.76 -29.75 33.68
C PHE A 13 13.57 -28.78 33.64
N TRP A 14 12.60 -28.97 32.73
CA TRP A 14 11.39 -28.15 32.61
C TRP A 14 10.27 -28.58 33.54
N GLU A 15 10.35 -29.76 34.16
CA GLU A 15 9.29 -30.36 34.94
C GLU A 15 8.70 -29.42 36.02
N PRO A 16 9.49 -28.63 36.77
CA PRO A 16 8.94 -27.73 37.79
C PRO A 16 8.06 -26.61 37.18
N MET A 17 8.27 -26.25 35.91
CA MET A 17 7.55 -25.18 35.24
C MET A 17 6.30 -25.65 34.51
N ARG A 18 6.12 -26.96 34.28
CA ARG A 18 5.00 -27.50 33.48
C ARG A 18 3.63 -27.17 34.04
N GLN A 19 3.51 -26.90 35.34
CA GLN A 19 2.23 -26.57 35.96
C GLN A 19 1.61 -25.28 35.40
N TRP A 20 2.42 -24.30 35.08
CA TRP A 20 1.95 -23.02 34.56
C TRP A 20 2.46 -22.73 33.14
N TRP A 21 3.59 -23.32 32.69
CA TRP A 21 4.13 -23.21 31.35
C TRP A 21 4.14 -24.59 30.68
N ASN A 22 3.02 -24.91 30.05
CA ASN A 22 2.71 -26.27 29.59
C ASN A 22 3.45 -26.65 28.30
N ASN A 23 3.71 -25.69 27.42
CA ASN A 23 4.44 -25.95 26.18
C ASN A 23 5.40 -24.83 25.88
N ALA A 24 6.62 -25.21 25.53
CA ALA A 24 7.64 -24.35 24.97
C ALA A 24 8.35 -25.11 23.85
N LYS A 25 8.25 -24.60 22.63
CA LYS A 25 8.89 -25.17 21.45
C LYS A 25 9.61 -24.08 20.69
N ILE A 26 10.85 -24.32 20.30
CA ILE A 26 11.63 -23.50 19.37
C ILE A 26 11.64 -24.23 18.03
N ARG A 27 11.50 -23.46 16.96
CA ARG A 27 11.52 -23.95 15.58
C ARG A 27 12.55 -23.20 14.76
N PHE A 28 13.18 -23.89 13.83
CA PHE A 28 13.94 -23.29 12.77
C PHE A 28 13.63 -24.01 11.48
N SER A 29 13.42 -23.27 10.41
CA SER A 29 13.26 -23.83 9.07
C SER A 29 14.05 -23.04 8.02
N ILE A 30 14.47 -23.77 7.01
CA ILE A 30 15.06 -23.23 5.78
C ILE A 30 14.38 -23.87 4.59
N GLY A 31 13.94 -23.04 3.67
CA GLY A 31 13.32 -23.50 2.42
C GLY A 31 13.79 -22.67 1.24
N SER A 32 13.99 -23.31 0.10
CA SER A 32 14.28 -22.65 -1.15
C SER A 32 13.33 -23.14 -2.24
N LEU A 33 12.73 -22.20 -2.96
CA LEU A 33 11.77 -22.42 -4.04
C LEU A 33 12.24 -21.67 -5.28
N GLY A 34 12.10 -22.31 -6.46
CA GLY A 34 12.22 -21.63 -7.74
C GLY A 34 10.86 -21.08 -8.17
N ASN A 35 10.85 -19.90 -8.76
CA ASN A 35 9.66 -19.28 -9.36
C ASN A 35 9.89 -19.11 -10.86
N GLN A 36 8.96 -19.60 -11.65
CA GLN A 36 8.94 -19.52 -13.11
C GLN A 36 7.73 -18.75 -13.65
N GLN A 37 7.08 -17.94 -12.83
CA GLN A 37 5.91 -17.17 -13.25
C GLN A 37 6.33 -16.03 -14.18
N VAL A 38 6.60 -16.37 -15.41
CA VAL A 38 7.01 -15.47 -16.49
C VAL A 38 6.13 -15.72 -17.72
N SER A 39 6.14 -14.77 -18.66
CA SER A 39 5.42 -14.94 -19.92
C SER A 39 5.95 -16.15 -20.68
N ASP A 40 5.04 -16.90 -21.32
CA ASP A 40 5.40 -18.03 -22.16
C ASP A 40 6.34 -17.59 -23.28
N TYR A 41 7.30 -18.47 -23.59
CA TYR A 41 8.28 -18.25 -24.67
C TYR A 41 9.18 -17.01 -24.48
N LEU A 42 9.45 -16.58 -23.25
CA LEU A 42 10.33 -15.44 -22.96
C LEU A 42 11.76 -15.64 -23.50
N PHE A 43 12.18 -16.90 -23.67
CA PHE A 43 13.49 -17.30 -24.19
C PHE A 43 13.56 -17.40 -25.74
N VAL A 44 12.48 -17.06 -26.44
CA VAL A 44 12.40 -17.12 -27.90
C VAL A 44 12.35 -15.71 -28.47
N GLN A 45 13.29 -15.38 -29.35
CA GLN A 45 13.25 -14.11 -30.09
C GLN A 45 12.00 -14.11 -30.97
N LYS A 46 11.16 -13.09 -30.81
CA LYS A 46 9.91 -12.91 -31.55
C LYS A 46 10.06 -11.83 -32.61
N ILE A 47 9.34 -12.00 -33.69
CA ILE A 47 9.17 -10.94 -34.71
C ILE A 47 7.69 -10.54 -34.70
N ASN A 48 7.45 -9.29 -34.37
CA ASN A 48 6.13 -8.70 -34.46
C ASN A 48 5.83 -8.33 -35.90
N THR A 49 4.80 -8.94 -36.46
CA THR A 49 4.34 -8.71 -37.83
C THR A 49 3.04 -7.91 -37.84
N ASN A 50 2.63 -7.45 -39.01
CA ASN A 50 1.39 -6.68 -39.19
C ASN A 50 1.35 -5.35 -38.42
N LEU A 51 2.50 -4.77 -38.13
CA LEU A 51 2.58 -3.44 -37.53
C LEU A 51 2.28 -2.39 -38.60
N THR A 52 1.31 -1.54 -38.34
CA THR A 52 1.01 -0.36 -39.17
C THR A 52 1.49 0.90 -38.46
N ASN A 53 2.41 1.61 -39.09
CA ASN A 53 2.84 2.89 -38.55
C ASN A 53 1.80 3.98 -38.93
N GLY A 54 1.20 4.60 -37.91
CA GLY A 54 0.22 5.68 -38.08
C GLY A 54 0.79 6.95 -38.74
N ASP A 55 2.10 7.13 -38.60
CA ASP A 55 2.78 8.40 -38.94
C ASP A 55 3.42 8.41 -40.37
N PHE A 56 3.50 7.25 -41.01
CA PHE A 56 4.07 7.14 -42.34
C PHE A 56 3.08 6.54 -43.34
N THR A 57 2.77 7.28 -44.39
CA THR A 57 1.91 6.81 -45.46
C THR A 57 2.72 6.75 -46.77
N PHE A 58 2.60 5.64 -47.47
CA PHE A 58 3.11 5.52 -48.83
C PHE A 58 2.11 6.16 -49.82
N ASN A 59 2.58 6.97 -50.72
CA ASN A 59 1.73 7.73 -51.66
C ASN A 59 0.66 8.61 -51.01
N GLY A 60 0.86 9.03 -49.75
CA GLY A 60 -0.07 9.91 -49.03
C GLY A 60 -1.33 9.25 -48.47
N THR A 61 -1.59 7.97 -48.73
CA THR A 61 -2.80 7.26 -48.31
C THR A 61 -2.52 5.89 -47.76
N ASP A 62 -1.59 5.13 -48.31
CA ASP A 62 -1.39 3.74 -47.95
C ASP A 62 -0.42 3.60 -46.79
N LYS A 63 -0.84 2.93 -45.73
CA LYS A 63 -0.01 2.56 -44.58
C LYS A 63 0.65 1.23 -44.84
N LEU A 64 1.97 1.19 -44.92
CA LEU A 64 2.70 -0.07 -45.10
C LEU A 64 2.66 -0.91 -43.83
N THR A 65 2.41 -2.18 -44.00
CA THR A 65 2.61 -3.18 -42.96
C THR A 65 4.09 -3.54 -42.90
N TYR A 66 4.66 -3.54 -41.72
CA TYR A 66 6.06 -3.91 -41.50
C TYR A 66 6.20 -4.94 -40.40
N ALA A 67 7.36 -5.54 -40.31
CA ALA A 67 7.76 -6.44 -39.24
C ALA A 67 8.92 -5.83 -38.44
N ARG A 68 8.94 -6.04 -37.16
CA ARG A 68 10.02 -5.59 -36.26
C ARG A 68 10.38 -6.71 -35.32
N GLU A 69 11.66 -6.87 -35.02
CA GLU A 69 12.10 -7.71 -33.92
C GLU A 69 11.56 -7.16 -32.60
N ASP A 70 11.14 -8.06 -31.74
CA ASP A 70 10.77 -7.74 -30.34
C ASP A 70 12.03 -7.47 -29.51
N ALA A 71 11.87 -7.20 -28.21
CA ALA A 71 12.98 -7.07 -27.31
C ALA A 71 13.98 -8.22 -27.45
N PRO A 72 15.30 -7.99 -27.44
CA PRO A 72 16.29 -9.05 -27.51
C PRO A 72 16.13 -9.99 -26.30
N VAL A 73 16.51 -11.23 -26.47
CA VAL A 73 16.46 -12.26 -25.41
C VAL A 73 17.82 -12.38 -24.75
N ALA A 74 17.83 -12.36 -23.41
CA ALA A 74 19.04 -12.65 -22.66
C ALA A 74 19.37 -14.16 -22.72
N ASN A 75 20.66 -14.50 -22.95
CA ASN A 75 21.09 -15.89 -23.12
C ASN A 75 21.28 -16.63 -21.78
N ASP A 76 21.27 -15.91 -20.65
CA ASP A 76 21.61 -16.38 -19.31
C ASP A 76 20.43 -16.38 -18.35
N LEU A 77 19.20 -16.40 -18.88
CA LEU A 77 17.99 -16.43 -18.07
C LEU A 77 17.95 -17.67 -17.16
N THR A 78 17.79 -17.43 -15.88
CA THR A 78 17.60 -18.47 -14.85
C THR A 78 16.35 -18.22 -14.03
N TRP A 79 15.95 -19.19 -13.22
CA TRP A 79 14.78 -19.08 -12.38
C TRP A 79 15.03 -18.14 -11.21
N GLU A 80 14.03 -17.33 -10.92
CA GLU A 80 13.98 -16.60 -9.68
C GLU A 80 13.99 -17.58 -8.51
N LYS A 81 14.84 -17.33 -7.52
CA LYS A 81 15.03 -18.19 -6.35
C LYS A 81 14.61 -17.45 -5.09
N VAL A 82 13.69 -18.05 -4.34
CA VAL A 82 13.25 -17.55 -3.04
C VAL A 82 13.76 -18.46 -1.94
N THR A 83 14.67 -17.98 -1.12
CA THR A 83 15.19 -18.70 0.04
C THR A 83 14.72 -18.00 1.32
N THR A 84 14.00 -18.74 2.16
CA THR A 84 13.48 -18.27 3.44
C THR A 84 14.15 -18.99 4.58
N TYR A 85 14.64 -18.21 5.57
CA TYR A 85 15.07 -18.65 6.89
C TYR A 85 14.00 -18.19 7.88
N ASP A 86 13.52 -19.09 8.71
CA ASP A 86 12.44 -18.82 9.65
C ASP A 86 12.80 -19.35 11.04
N TRP A 87 12.66 -18.50 12.06
CA TRP A 87 12.83 -18.82 13.49
C TRP A 87 11.52 -18.60 14.20
N GLY A 88 11.00 -19.65 14.81
CA GLY A 88 9.71 -19.60 15.48
C GLY A 88 9.76 -20.08 16.91
N VAL A 89 8.82 -19.58 17.71
CA VAL A 89 8.56 -20.05 19.07
C VAL A 89 7.07 -20.31 19.25
N ASP A 90 6.73 -21.45 19.89
CA ASP A 90 5.36 -21.78 20.27
C ASP A 90 5.32 -21.98 21.78
N LEU A 91 4.52 -21.18 22.47
CA LEU A 91 4.37 -21.20 23.92
C LEU A 91 2.93 -21.44 24.32
N ALA A 92 2.73 -22.18 25.39
CA ALA A 92 1.39 -22.34 25.99
C ALA A 92 1.49 -22.32 27.51
N PHE A 93 0.60 -21.58 28.14
CA PHE A 93 0.56 -21.33 29.56
C PHE A 93 -0.82 -21.69 30.16
N LEU A 94 -0.85 -21.89 31.48
CA LEU A 94 -2.08 -22.03 32.25
C LEU A 94 -3.02 -23.12 31.72
N ASN A 95 -2.50 -24.33 31.52
CA ASN A 95 -3.22 -25.45 30.92
C ASN A 95 -3.75 -25.13 29.50
N ASN A 96 -2.91 -24.51 28.68
CA ASN A 96 -3.19 -24.06 27.29
C ASN A 96 -4.30 -23.00 27.19
N ARG A 97 -4.61 -22.27 28.26
CA ARG A 97 -5.54 -21.14 28.18
C ARG A 97 -4.95 -20.00 27.39
N LEU A 98 -3.68 -19.69 27.61
CA LEU A 98 -2.92 -18.73 26.82
C LEU A 98 -1.96 -19.47 25.89
N THR A 99 -2.09 -19.23 24.58
CA THR A 99 -1.13 -19.69 23.58
C THR A 99 -0.53 -18.48 22.85
N PHE A 100 0.75 -18.58 22.58
CA PHE A 100 1.51 -17.60 21.83
C PHE A 100 2.32 -18.31 20.75
N SER A 101 2.31 -17.77 19.53
CA SER A 101 3.24 -18.14 18.46
C SER A 101 3.90 -16.88 17.94
N GLY A 102 5.20 -16.92 17.77
CA GLY A 102 5.99 -15.82 17.21
C GLY A 102 6.99 -16.35 16.20
N ASP A 103 7.05 -15.72 15.05
CA ASP A 103 7.96 -16.05 13.97
C ASP A 103 8.75 -14.80 13.54
N TYR A 104 10.04 -14.99 13.28
CA TYR A 104 10.89 -14.03 12.63
C TYR A 104 11.53 -14.67 11.41
N TYR A 105 11.40 -14.02 10.27
CA TYR A 105 11.91 -14.58 9.02
C TYR A 105 12.77 -13.60 8.22
N VAL A 106 13.70 -14.17 7.48
CA VAL A 106 14.50 -13.51 6.46
C VAL A 106 14.28 -14.24 5.15
N ARG A 107 13.71 -13.55 4.16
CA ARG A 107 13.49 -14.05 2.82
C ARG A 107 14.40 -13.32 1.86
N ASN A 108 15.26 -14.06 1.16
CA ASN A 108 16.06 -13.56 0.07
C ASN A 108 15.44 -14.03 -1.25
N THR A 109 15.06 -13.07 -2.09
CA THR A 109 14.62 -13.33 -3.48
C THR A 109 15.78 -12.93 -4.36
N THR A 110 16.36 -13.87 -5.08
CA THR A 110 17.52 -13.65 -5.96
C THR A 110 17.15 -13.97 -7.40
N ASP A 111 17.90 -13.38 -8.31
CA ASP A 111 17.78 -13.59 -9.74
C ASP A 111 16.38 -13.25 -10.28
N MET A 112 15.75 -12.18 -9.75
CA MET A 112 14.45 -11.70 -10.20
C MET A 112 14.53 -11.22 -11.64
N MET A 113 13.56 -11.65 -12.44
CA MET A 113 13.44 -11.22 -13.83
C MET A 113 12.81 -9.83 -13.93
N MET A 114 13.63 -8.86 -14.26
CA MET A 114 13.25 -7.47 -14.46
C MET A 114 13.68 -7.02 -15.86
N PRO A 115 13.13 -5.91 -16.40
CA PRO A 115 13.76 -5.22 -17.52
C PRO A 115 15.22 -4.95 -17.17
N GLY A 116 16.12 -5.24 -18.07
CA GLY A 116 17.55 -4.92 -17.92
C GLY A 116 17.82 -3.42 -17.95
N ALA A 117 19.10 -3.04 -17.99
CA ALA A 117 19.49 -1.65 -18.12
C ALA A 117 18.91 -1.02 -19.41
N SER A 118 18.51 0.25 -19.31
CA SER A 118 17.92 1.00 -20.43
C SER A 118 18.87 1.01 -21.63
N LEU A 119 18.35 0.62 -22.78
CA LEU A 119 19.11 0.65 -24.04
C LEU A 119 19.10 2.06 -24.66
N PRO A 120 20.18 2.47 -25.34
CA PRO A 120 20.16 3.72 -26.09
C PRO A 120 19.00 3.75 -27.10
N GLY A 121 18.31 4.89 -27.23
CA GLY A 121 17.13 5.02 -28.09
C GLY A 121 17.37 4.66 -29.57
N VAL A 122 18.63 4.71 -30.04
CA VAL A 122 19.03 4.28 -31.39
C VAL A 122 18.94 2.76 -31.60
N TYR A 123 18.85 1.99 -30.53
CA TYR A 123 18.69 0.53 -30.63
C TYR A 123 17.31 0.13 -31.18
N GLY A 124 16.29 0.93 -30.93
CA GLY A 124 14.96 0.76 -31.52
C GLY A 124 14.13 -0.40 -30.96
N ALA A 125 14.56 -1.06 -29.90
CA ALA A 125 13.81 -2.09 -29.20
C ALA A 125 13.82 -1.83 -27.68
N SER A 126 12.88 -2.45 -26.99
CA SER A 126 12.83 -2.44 -25.50
C SER A 126 13.97 -3.24 -24.91
N GLU A 127 14.26 -2.98 -23.64
CA GLU A 127 15.29 -3.71 -22.89
C GLU A 127 14.94 -5.20 -22.77
N PRO A 128 15.92 -6.12 -22.88
CA PRO A 128 15.69 -7.53 -22.60
C PRO A 128 15.36 -7.72 -21.12
N ARG A 129 14.51 -8.70 -20.82
CA ARG A 129 14.39 -9.14 -19.44
C ARG A 129 15.62 -9.97 -19.06
N THR A 130 16.17 -9.66 -17.89
CA THR A 130 17.35 -10.33 -17.34
C THR A 130 17.11 -10.63 -15.86
N ASN A 131 17.96 -11.47 -15.26
CA ASN A 131 17.94 -11.69 -13.82
C ASN A 131 18.68 -10.53 -13.10
N ALA A 132 18.10 -9.32 -13.16
CA ALA A 132 18.73 -8.05 -12.83
C ALA A 132 18.59 -7.61 -11.37
N ALA A 133 17.69 -8.23 -10.58
CA ALA A 133 17.35 -7.74 -9.25
C ALA A 133 17.40 -8.82 -8.17
N ASP A 134 17.81 -8.41 -6.96
CA ASP A 134 17.68 -9.20 -5.74
C ASP A 134 17.02 -8.35 -4.65
N MET A 135 16.23 -8.99 -3.81
CA MET A 135 15.60 -8.34 -2.66
C MET A 135 15.77 -9.16 -1.39
N ARG A 136 15.76 -8.47 -0.27
CA ARG A 136 15.71 -9.08 1.06
C ARG A 136 14.55 -8.54 1.86
N THR A 137 13.65 -9.44 2.24
CA THR A 137 12.55 -9.15 3.16
C THR A 137 12.90 -9.67 4.56
N LYS A 138 12.71 -8.83 5.56
CA LYS A 138 12.77 -9.21 6.97
C LYS A 138 11.41 -8.92 7.58
N GLY A 139 10.85 -9.89 8.27
CA GLY A 139 9.55 -9.73 8.89
C GLY A 139 9.43 -10.54 10.19
N TRP A 140 8.39 -10.23 10.93
CA TRP A 140 7.99 -10.96 12.13
C TRP A 140 6.48 -11.02 12.23
N GLU A 141 5.97 -12.09 12.83
CA GLU A 141 4.55 -12.36 13.05
C GLU A 141 4.33 -12.84 14.46
N LEU A 142 3.32 -12.32 15.13
CA LEU A 142 2.94 -12.68 16.50
C LEU A 142 1.46 -13.05 16.51
N SER A 143 1.14 -14.15 17.18
CA SER A 143 -0.22 -14.62 17.39
C SER A 143 -0.45 -14.94 18.87
N PHE A 144 -1.54 -14.42 19.41
CA PHE A 144 -1.98 -14.64 20.78
C PHE A 144 -3.40 -15.18 20.77
N VAL A 145 -3.64 -16.24 21.55
CA VAL A 145 -4.99 -16.75 21.78
C VAL A 145 -5.15 -17.05 23.26
N TRP A 146 -6.18 -16.46 23.84
CA TRP A 146 -6.65 -16.79 25.19
C TRP A 146 -7.98 -17.52 25.08
N ARG A 147 -8.11 -18.67 25.73
CA ARG A 147 -9.35 -19.43 25.83
C ARG A 147 -9.60 -19.82 27.27
N ASP A 148 -10.80 -19.56 27.74
CA ASP A 148 -11.17 -19.95 29.06
C ASP A 148 -12.65 -20.31 29.16
N ARG A 149 -12.99 -21.01 30.21
CA ARG A 149 -14.37 -21.36 30.58
C ARG A 149 -14.56 -21.12 32.06
N THR A 150 -15.61 -20.41 32.40
CA THR A 150 -15.98 -20.09 33.78
C THR A 150 -17.49 -20.21 33.96
N THR A 151 -17.99 -19.87 35.12
CA THR A 151 -19.42 -19.82 35.41
C THR A 151 -19.85 -18.37 35.62
N LEU A 152 -20.84 -17.93 34.88
CA LEU A 152 -21.46 -16.62 35.03
C LEU A 152 -22.94 -16.80 35.32
N LEU A 153 -23.41 -16.22 36.44
CA LEU A 153 -24.82 -16.34 36.89
C LEU A 153 -25.29 -17.81 36.93
N ASN A 154 -24.49 -18.70 37.48
CA ASN A 154 -24.73 -20.16 37.56
C ASN A 154 -24.90 -20.87 36.20
N ARG A 155 -24.44 -20.27 35.11
CA ARG A 155 -24.43 -20.84 33.76
C ARG A 155 -23.01 -20.91 33.22
N PRO A 156 -22.66 -21.91 32.40
CA PRO A 156 -21.36 -21.98 31.74
C PRO A 156 -21.16 -20.76 30.83
N PHE A 157 -20.03 -20.09 30.99
CA PHE A 157 -19.55 -19.03 30.13
C PHE A 157 -18.21 -19.41 29.51
N SER A 158 -18.13 -19.52 28.23
CA SER A 158 -16.88 -19.76 27.50
C SER A 158 -16.51 -18.57 26.61
N TYR A 159 -15.25 -18.26 26.59
CA TYR A 159 -14.75 -17.16 25.75
C TYR A 159 -13.38 -17.46 25.17
N SER A 160 -13.13 -16.86 24.01
CA SER A 160 -11.85 -16.89 23.31
C SER A 160 -11.53 -15.49 22.86
N LEU A 161 -10.32 -15.02 23.14
CA LEU A 161 -9.76 -13.77 22.60
C LEU A 161 -8.58 -14.12 21.73
N ARG A 162 -8.48 -13.47 20.58
CA ARG A 162 -7.37 -13.66 19.63
C ARG A 162 -6.82 -12.33 19.17
N ALA A 163 -5.50 -12.27 19.01
CA ALA A 163 -4.82 -11.11 18.43
C ALA A 163 -3.66 -11.60 17.57
N GLY A 164 -3.50 -10.99 16.42
CA GLY A 164 -2.38 -11.17 15.52
C GLY A 164 -1.76 -9.83 15.18
N LEU A 165 -0.43 -9.79 15.09
CA LEU A 165 0.33 -8.60 14.71
C LEU A 165 1.53 -9.05 13.88
N GLY A 166 1.73 -8.44 12.73
CA GLY A 166 2.87 -8.72 11.86
C GLY A 166 3.39 -7.47 11.18
N ASP A 167 4.67 -7.51 10.85
CA ASP A 167 5.33 -6.44 10.13
C ASP A 167 6.47 -6.97 9.28
N TYR A 168 6.68 -6.37 8.12
CA TYR A 168 7.82 -6.70 7.27
C TYR A 168 8.36 -5.48 6.53
N GLN A 169 9.63 -5.57 6.13
CA GLN A 169 10.29 -4.61 5.25
C GLN A 169 11.10 -5.35 4.18
N THR A 170 10.96 -4.90 2.95
CA THR A 170 11.74 -5.38 1.81
C THR A 170 12.72 -4.31 1.37
N LYS A 171 13.97 -4.70 1.16
CA LYS A 171 15.02 -3.85 0.60
C LYS A 171 15.59 -4.46 -0.66
N VAL A 172 15.84 -3.62 -1.64
CA VAL A 172 16.60 -3.99 -2.84
C VAL A 172 18.07 -4.19 -2.44
N THR A 173 18.63 -5.34 -2.79
CA THR A 173 20.03 -5.71 -2.47
C THR A 173 20.93 -5.78 -3.69
N ARG A 174 20.36 -5.96 -4.88
CA ARG A 174 21.03 -5.87 -6.18
C ARG A 174 20.05 -5.28 -7.21
N PHE A 175 20.51 -4.33 -7.97
CA PHE A 175 19.83 -3.79 -9.15
C PHE A 175 20.87 -3.04 -9.98
N ASP A 176 20.75 -3.08 -11.30
CA ASP A 176 21.67 -2.42 -12.23
C ASP A 176 21.27 -0.94 -12.40
N ASN A 177 21.68 -0.14 -11.42
CA ASN A 177 21.45 1.31 -11.37
C ASN A 177 22.63 1.93 -10.59
N ASP A 178 23.79 1.99 -11.22
CA ASP A 178 25.04 2.48 -10.62
C ASP A 178 24.95 3.94 -10.17
N THR A 179 24.19 4.74 -10.88
CA THR A 179 23.96 6.16 -10.55
C THR A 179 22.90 6.35 -9.46
N ARG A 180 22.24 5.29 -9.06
CA ARG A 180 21.15 5.28 -8.07
C ARG A 180 20.06 6.30 -8.39
N LEU A 181 19.57 6.29 -9.64
CA LEU A 181 18.43 7.09 -10.07
C LEU A 181 17.20 6.76 -9.24
N ILE A 182 16.54 7.79 -8.72
CA ILE A 182 15.33 7.64 -7.88
C ILE A 182 14.11 7.20 -8.71
N SER A 183 14.11 7.43 -10.02
CA SER A 183 13.05 6.99 -10.95
C SER A 183 13.05 5.49 -11.22
N GLU A 184 14.10 4.79 -10.81
CA GLU A 184 14.27 3.35 -10.95
C GLU A 184 14.54 2.72 -9.57
N HIS A 185 14.55 1.39 -9.49
CA HIS A 185 15.01 0.73 -8.26
C HIS A 185 16.51 0.95 -8.07
N TYR A 186 16.95 1.04 -6.82
CA TYR A 186 18.34 1.21 -6.46
C TYR A 186 18.71 0.39 -5.22
N VAL A 187 19.97 0.02 -5.12
CA VAL A 187 20.47 -0.75 -3.97
C VAL A 187 20.30 0.06 -2.68
N GLY A 188 19.65 -0.56 -1.69
CA GLY A 188 19.32 0.04 -0.40
C GLY A 188 17.94 0.66 -0.31
N GLU A 189 17.21 0.79 -1.42
CA GLU A 189 15.80 1.20 -1.44
C GLU A 189 14.97 0.29 -0.53
N LYS A 190 14.11 0.89 0.29
CA LYS A 190 13.00 0.18 0.92
C LYS A 190 11.82 0.22 -0.04
N LEU A 191 11.35 -0.96 -0.44
CA LEU A 191 10.26 -1.04 -1.38
C LEU A 191 9.05 -0.24 -0.89
N GLY A 192 8.50 0.57 -1.78
CA GLY A 192 7.36 1.45 -1.48
C GLY A 192 7.73 2.82 -0.90
N ASP A 193 9.00 3.18 -0.77
CA ASP A 193 9.39 4.54 -0.35
C ASP A 193 8.87 5.57 -1.35
N ILE A 194 8.32 6.67 -0.81
CA ILE A 194 7.75 7.78 -1.58
C ILE A 194 8.68 8.98 -1.43
N TRP A 195 9.36 9.33 -2.51
CA TRP A 195 10.13 10.57 -2.60
C TRP A 195 9.22 11.74 -2.90
N GLY A 196 9.41 12.85 -2.21
CA GLY A 196 8.58 14.04 -2.38
C GLY A 196 9.17 15.27 -1.74
N TYR A 197 8.51 16.39 -1.97
CA TYR A 197 8.89 17.69 -1.47
C TYR A 197 8.30 17.97 -0.10
N LYS A 198 8.86 18.96 0.59
CA LYS A 198 8.25 19.55 1.78
C LYS A 198 7.58 20.87 1.45
N ILE A 199 6.44 21.13 2.09
CA ILE A 199 5.64 22.34 1.90
C ILE A 199 5.51 23.09 3.21
N ASP A 200 5.90 24.39 3.21
CA ASP A 200 5.72 25.32 4.32
C ASP A 200 4.38 26.05 4.21
N GLY A 201 3.28 25.29 4.16
CA GLY A 201 1.95 25.86 4.04
C GLY A 201 1.58 26.35 2.63
N LEU A 202 0.62 27.26 2.57
CA LEU A 202 0.19 27.95 1.37
C LEU A 202 0.57 29.43 1.48
N PHE A 203 0.93 30.07 0.37
CA PHE A 203 1.15 31.52 0.38
C PHE A 203 -0.11 32.25 0.84
N ARG A 204 0.03 33.17 1.77
CA ARG A 204 -1.12 33.91 2.31
C ARG A 204 -1.50 35.11 1.45
N THR A 205 -0.50 35.74 0.80
CA THR A 205 -0.70 36.91 -0.05
C THR A 205 0.15 36.77 -1.34
N ASP A 206 -0.20 37.58 -2.33
CA ASP A 206 0.57 37.64 -3.60
C ASP A 206 1.95 38.28 -3.36
N GLU A 207 2.07 39.20 -2.41
CA GLU A 207 3.34 39.81 -2.02
C GLU A 207 4.30 38.76 -1.43
N GLU A 208 3.79 37.89 -0.54
CA GLU A 208 4.58 36.79 0.02
C GLU A 208 5.10 35.86 -1.08
N ALA A 209 4.23 35.49 -2.02
CA ALA A 209 4.62 34.65 -3.16
C ALA A 209 5.66 35.33 -4.06
N ALA A 210 5.50 36.63 -4.33
CA ALA A 210 6.45 37.41 -5.10
C ALA A 210 7.81 37.56 -4.43
N GLU A 211 7.85 37.85 -3.13
CA GLU A 211 9.08 37.90 -2.35
C GLU A 211 9.82 36.57 -2.30
N TYR A 212 9.07 35.48 -2.17
CA TYR A 212 9.63 34.12 -2.15
C TYR A 212 10.25 33.77 -3.49
N THR A 213 9.52 33.98 -4.59
CA THR A 213 9.98 33.64 -5.96
C THR A 213 11.10 34.53 -6.47
N GLN A 214 11.32 35.72 -5.87
CA GLN A 214 12.54 36.53 -6.11
C GLN A 214 13.78 35.92 -5.51
N LYS A 215 13.65 35.13 -4.43
CA LYS A 215 14.77 34.50 -3.72
C LYS A 215 15.01 33.07 -4.15
N VAL A 216 13.94 32.35 -4.50
CA VAL A 216 13.96 30.93 -4.85
C VAL A 216 13.36 30.71 -6.24
N ASP A 217 14.13 30.12 -7.13
CA ASP A 217 13.68 29.77 -8.47
C ASP A 217 12.68 28.60 -8.41
N CYS A 218 11.40 28.89 -8.57
CA CYS A 218 10.31 27.92 -8.64
C CYS A 218 9.93 27.50 -10.08
N SER A 219 10.74 27.80 -11.07
CA SER A 219 10.45 27.56 -12.49
C SER A 219 10.14 26.09 -12.82
N TYR A 220 10.65 25.17 -12.00
CA TYR A 220 10.33 23.74 -12.10
C TYR A 220 8.81 23.47 -12.07
N PHE A 221 8.07 24.17 -11.25
CA PHE A 221 6.61 24.03 -11.13
C PHE A 221 5.84 25.07 -11.96
N THR A 222 6.41 26.25 -12.20
CA THR A 222 5.68 27.33 -12.86
C THR A 222 5.74 27.27 -14.37
N LYS A 223 6.64 26.51 -14.96
CA LYS A 223 6.83 26.44 -16.42
C LYS A 223 5.53 26.21 -17.20
N ARG A 224 4.64 25.35 -16.71
CA ARG A 224 3.35 25.09 -17.36
C ARG A 224 2.37 26.22 -17.09
N ILE A 225 2.31 26.70 -15.85
CA ILE A 225 1.48 27.84 -15.46
C ILE A 225 1.82 29.04 -16.32
N ASP A 226 3.11 29.35 -16.48
CA ASP A 226 3.58 30.48 -17.28
C ASP A 226 3.28 30.34 -18.78
N ALA A 227 3.21 29.11 -19.28
CA ALA A 227 2.92 28.84 -20.68
C ALA A 227 1.43 28.93 -21.02
N THR A 228 0.52 28.63 -20.08
CA THR A 228 -0.91 28.38 -20.38
C THR A 228 -1.87 29.24 -19.58
N ALA A 229 -1.47 29.70 -18.38
CA ALA A 229 -2.35 30.41 -17.48
C ALA A 229 -2.44 31.91 -17.80
N THR A 230 -3.60 32.51 -17.54
CA THR A 230 -3.77 33.95 -17.53
C THR A 230 -3.04 34.58 -16.33
N ARG A 231 -3.04 33.88 -15.18
CA ARG A 231 -2.35 34.27 -13.95
C ARG A 231 -1.05 33.48 -13.82
N LYS A 232 0.04 34.04 -14.26
CA LYS A 232 1.37 33.42 -14.27
C LYS A 232 2.03 33.38 -12.89
N GLY A 233 2.96 32.46 -12.68
CA GLY A 233 3.71 32.31 -11.45
C GLY A 233 2.93 31.69 -10.29
N LEU A 234 3.51 31.74 -9.09
CA LEU A 234 2.89 31.33 -7.84
C LEU A 234 2.24 32.56 -7.18
N HIS A 235 1.11 32.32 -6.52
CA HIS A 235 0.27 33.35 -5.92
C HIS A 235 -0.26 32.91 -4.57
N ALA A 236 -0.98 33.79 -3.90
CA ALA A 236 -1.74 33.44 -2.70
C ALA A 236 -2.59 32.19 -2.90
N GLY A 237 -2.53 31.26 -1.96
CA GLY A 237 -3.18 29.96 -2.00
C GLY A 237 -2.41 28.86 -2.72
N ASP A 238 -1.29 29.14 -3.39
CA ASP A 238 -0.44 28.09 -3.95
C ASP A 238 0.48 27.47 -2.89
N PRO A 239 0.91 26.20 -3.08
CA PRO A 239 1.85 25.54 -2.16
C PRO A 239 3.23 26.21 -2.16
N LYS A 240 3.76 26.46 -0.95
CA LYS A 240 5.10 27.00 -0.74
C LYS A 240 6.09 25.85 -0.53
N PHE A 241 6.78 25.46 -1.59
CA PHE A 241 7.80 24.42 -1.55
C PHE A 241 9.06 24.91 -0.85
N LEU A 242 9.68 24.06 -0.01
CA LEU A 242 10.90 24.38 0.69
C LEU A 242 12.13 24.00 -0.15
N ASP A 243 13.06 24.94 -0.27
CA ASP A 243 14.43 24.70 -0.72
C ASP A 243 15.17 23.98 0.42
N LEU A 244 15.42 22.68 0.25
CA LEU A 244 16.02 21.83 1.29
C LEU A 244 17.54 21.75 1.18
N ASN A 245 18.08 21.93 -0.01
CA ASN A 245 19.52 21.87 -0.26
C ASN A 245 20.21 23.24 -0.18
N GLY A 246 19.43 24.33 -0.16
CA GLY A 246 19.92 25.70 -0.01
C GLY A 246 20.54 26.30 -1.26
N ASP A 247 20.19 25.78 -2.44
CA ASP A 247 20.72 26.29 -3.72
C ASP A 247 19.85 27.40 -4.34
N ASN A 248 18.81 27.85 -3.63
CA ASN A 248 17.81 28.83 -4.04
C ASN A 248 17.02 28.42 -5.28
N LYS A 249 16.82 27.12 -5.49
CA LYS A 249 16.05 26.59 -6.62
C LYS A 249 15.30 25.35 -6.22
N ILE A 250 14.01 25.28 -6.48
CA ILE A 250 13.24 24.05 -6.30
C ILE A 250 13.46 23.12 -7.51
N SER A 251 14.05 21.95 -7.27
CA SER A 251 14.44 21.04 -8.33
C SER A 251 14.43 19.56 -7.93
N ILE A 252 14.68 18.69 -8.90
CA ILE A 252 14.94 17.26 -8.67
C ILE A 252 16.44 16.96 -8.54
N GLY A 253 17.30 17.97 -8.59
CA GLY A 253 18.72 17.78 -8.67
C GLY A 253 19.14 16.91 -9.87
N LYS A 254 20.04 15.98 -9.67
CA LYS A 254 20.38 14.96 -10.66
C LYS A 254 19.44 13.77 -10.69
N ASN A 255 18.38 13.78 -9.89
CA ASN A 255 17.44 12.69 -9.73
C ASN A 255 18.11 11.40 -9.18
N THR A 256 19.15 11.53 -8.37
CA THR A 256 19.85 10.42 -7.73
C THR A 256 19.67 10.48 -6.22
N VAL A 257 19.98 9.38 -5.54
CA VAL A 257 19.92 9.33 -4.06
C VAL A 257 20.93 10.29 -3.42
N GLU A 258 22.05 10.52 -4.07
CA GLU A 258 23.12 11.43 -3.62
C GLU A 258 22.80 12.90 -3.91
N ASP A 259 21.99 13.17 -4.95
CA ASP A 259 21.55 14.50 -5.33
C ASP A 259 20.07 14.46 -5.74
N PRO A 260 19.15 14.36 -4.74
CA PRO A 260 17.73 14.31 -4.96
C PRO A 260 17.08 15.69 -5.20
N GLY A 261 17.87 16.77 -5.24
CA GLY A 261 17.38 18.14 -5.16
C GLY A 261 16.67 18.40 -3.83
N ASP A 262 15.46 18.93 -3.88
CA ASP A 262 14.67 19.26 -2.69
C ASP A 262 13.74 18.12 -2.24
N ARG A 263 13.95 16.91 -2.75
CA ARG A 263 13.13 15.77 -2.37
C ARG A 263 13.74 14.98 -1.23
N VAL A 264 12.86 14.46 -0.39
CA VAL A 264 13.18 13.53 0.71
C VAL A 264 12.16 12.39 0.72
N ILE A 265 12.47 11.30 1.43
CA ILE A 265 11.47 10.24 1.64
C ILE A 265 10.41 10.77 2.62
N ILE A 266 9.19 11.01 2.12
CA ILE A 266 8.06 11.55 2.88
C ILE A 266 7.14 10.48 3.43
N GLY A 267 7.21 9.24 2.94
CA GLY A 267 6.36 8.14 3.38
C GLY A 267 6.72 6.82 2.74
N ASN A 268 5.88 5.81 3.01
CA ASN A 268 5.98 4.50 2.38
C ASN A 268 4.58 3.94 2.07
N SER A 269 4.39 3.41 0.88
CA SER A 269 3.10 2.92 0.36
C SER A 269 2.76 1.50 0.79
N LEU A 270 3.72 0.74 1.31
CA LEU A 270 3.47 -0.61 1.79
C LEU A 270 2.89 -0.62 3.20
N PRO A 271 2.00 -1.57 3.51
CA PRO A 271 1.40 -1.68 4.84
C PRO A 271 2.44 -2.11 5.88
N ARG A 272 2.42 -1.45 7.03
CA ARG A 272 3.23 -1.76 8.20
C ARG A 272 2.32 -2.04 9.38
N TYR A 273 2.73 -2.95 10.25
CA TYR A 273 1.98 -3.32 11.45
C TYR A 273 0.55 -3.75 11.09
N SER A 274 0.44 -4.79 10.24
CA SER A 274 -0.85 -5.44 9.97
C SER A 274 -1.32 -6.18 11.22
N TYR A 275 -2.54 -5.91 11.65
CA TYR A 275 -3.06 -6.50 12.88
C TYR A 275 -4.51 -6.97 12.74
N THR A 276 -4.81 -7.99 13.53
CA THR A 276 -6.16 -8.50 13.73
C THR A 276 -6.40 -8.73 15.20
N PHE A 277 -7.60 -8.47 15.68
CA PHE A 277 -8.01 -8.89 17.02
C PHE A 277 -9.52 -9.14 17.06
N GLY A 278 -9.92 -10.04 17.93
CA GLY A 278 -11.32 -10.40 18.04
C GLY A 278 -11.57 -11.35 19.20
N GLY A 279 -12.82 -11.74 19.35
CA GLY A 279 -13.23 -12.66 20.39
C GLY A 279 -14.53 -13.37 20.06
N ASP A 280 -14.66 -14.55 20.65
CA ASP A 280 -15.85 -15.36 20.60
C ASP A 280 -16.34 -15.59 22.04
N PHE A 281 -17.63 -15.46 22.27
CA PHE A 281 -18.26 -15.58 23.58
C PHE A 281 -19.49 -16.49 23.46
N SER A 282 -19.70 -17.35 24.46
CA SER A 282 -20.88 -18.19 24.51
C SER A 282 -21.40 -18.28 25.94
N TRP A 283 -22.66 -17.95 26.13
CA TRP A 283 -23.33 -17.96 27.39
C TRP A 283 -24.82 -18.23 27.25
N ASN A 284 -25.33 -19.26 27.94
CA ASN A 284 -26.77 -19.56 28.06
C ASN A 284 -27.54 -19.55 26.73
N GLY A 285 -26.96 -20.14 25.68
CA GLY A 285 -27.54 -20.18 24.33
C GLY A 285 -27.23 -18.96 23.45
N ILE A 286 -26.72 -17.86 24.02
CA ILE A 286 -26.24 -16.71 23.25
C ILE A 286 -24.80 -17.00 22.83
N ASP A 287 -24.51 -16.76 21.56
CA ASP A 287 -23.16 -16.71 21.01
C ASP A 287 -22.89 -15.34 20.35
N PHE A 288 -21.68 -14.87 20.53
CA PHE A 288 -21.20 -13.59 20.02
C PHE A 288 -19.79 -13.75 19.46
N SER A 289 -19.57 -13.26 18.25
CA SER A 289 -18.25 -13.22 17.64
C SER A 289 -17.98 -11.83 17.06
N ILE A 290 -16.78 -11.30 17.28
CA ILE A 290 -16.34 -10.02 16.74
C ILE A 290 -14.93 -10.13 16.22
N LEU A 291 -14.67 -9.52 15.06
CA LEU A 291 -13.36 -9.48 14.42
C LEU A 291 -13.06 -8.08 13.89
N PHE A 292 -11.92 -7.58 14.32
CA PHE A 292 -11.31 -6.36 13.80
C PHE A 292 -10.05 -6.69 13.00
N GLN A 293 -9.80 -5.89 11.98
CA GLN A 293 -8.59 -5.94 11.16
C GLN A 293 -8.12 -4.52 10.87
N GLY A 294 -6.81 -4.34 10.76
CA GLY A 294 -6.28 -3.03 10.41
C GLY A 294 -4.82 -3.04 9.99
N VAL A 295 -4.36 -1.88 9.61
CA VAL A 295 -2.98 -1.55 9.25
C VAL A 295 -2.56 -0.33 10.07
N GLY A 296 -1.46 -0.44 10.81
CA GLY A 296 -1.01 0.60 11.75
C GLY A 296 -0.34 1.79 11.07
N LYS A 297 0.31 1.57 9.90
CA LYS A 297 0.95 2.64 9.13
C LYS A 297 0.97 2.28 7.64
N ARG A 298 0.49 3.19 6.82
CA ARG A 298 0.58 3.15 5.37
C ARG A 298 0.36 4.55 4.82
N ASN A 299 1.12 4.93 3.81
CA ASN A 299 0.94 6.20 3.14
C ASN A 299 0.43 5.99 1.71
N TRP A 300 -0.36 6.93 1.26
CA TRP A 300 -0.81 7.01 -0.12
C TRP A 300 -0.71 8.45 -0.61
N TYR A 301 -0.14 8.64 -1.79
CA TYR A 301 -0.15 9.94 -2.46
C TYR A 301 -1.02 9.86 -3.70
N PRO A 302 -2.02 10.74 -3.85
CA PRO A 302 -2.88 10.81 -5.03
C PRO A 302 -2.14 11.50 -6.18
N SER A 303 -1.11 10.87 -6.74
CA SER A 303 -0.13 11.49 -7.65
C SER A 303 -0.51 11.48 -9.12
N SER A 304 -1.44 10.61 -9.52
CA SER A 304 -1.81 10.50 -10.92
C SER A 304 -3.02 11.36 -11.25
N GLY A 305 -3.19 11.70 -12.51
CA GLY A 305 -4.38 12.31 -13.09
C GLY A 305 -5.67 11.55 -12.81
N GLN A 306 -5.55 10.43 -12.16
CA GLN A 306 -6.59 9.47 -11.86
C GLN A 306 -7.17 9.62 -10.44
N ALA A 307 -6.53 10.39 -9.56
CA ALA A 307 -7.02 10.61 -8.20
C ALA A 307 -8.17 11.62 -8.12
N ASN A 308 -9.14 11.45 -9.00
CA ASN A 308 -10.26 12.38 -9.20
C ASN A 308 -11.09 12.61 -7.95
N LEU A 309 -11.33 11.56 -7.16
CA LEU A 309 -12.10 11.68 -5.92
C LEU A 309 -11.37 12.49 -4.85
N PHE A 310 -10.04 12.43 -4.80
CA PHE A 310 -9.26 13.22 -3.86
C PHE A 310 -9.14 14.67 -4.30
N TRP A 311 -8.73 14.90 -5.57
CA TRP A 311 -8.44 16.23 -6.08
C TRP A 311 -9.66 16.98 -6.60
N GLY A 312 -10.76 16.28 -6.93
CA GLY A 312 -12.02 16.89 -7.35
C GLY A 312 -11.85 17.99 -8.40
N PRO A 313 -12.10 19.27 -8.05
CA PRO A 313 -12.11 20.38 -9.01
C PRO A 313 -10.74 20.70 -9.61
N TYR A 314 -9.64 20.20 -9.02
CA TYR A 314 -8.29 20.46 -9.54
C TYR A 314 -8.00 19.62 -10.78
N CYS A 315 -8.55 18.39 -10.86
CA CYS A 315 -8.30 17.50 -11.99
C CYS A 315 -9.43 17.50 -13.04
N ARG A 316 -10.67 17.73 -12.64
CA ARG A 316 -11.83 17.78 -13.53
C ARG A 316 -12.83 18.86 -13.13
N PRO A 317 -12.48 20.14 -13.27
CA PRO A 317 -13.29 21.23 -12.75
C PRO A 317 -14.71 21.32 -13.34
N HIS A 318 -14.95 20.78 -14.52
CA HIS A 318 -16.25 20.84 -15.21
C HIS A 318 -17.11 19.60 -15.02
N ASN A 319 -16.58 18.49 -14.46
CA ASN A 319 -17.27 17.20 -14.34
C ASN A 319 -17.34 16.66 -12.91
N THR A 320 -16.84 17.41 -11.91
CA THR A 320 -16.70 16.89 -10.56
C THR A 320 -17.74 17.49 -9.62
N PHE A 321 -18.47 16.64 -8.91
CA PHE A 321 -19.29 17.05 -7.79
C PHE A 321 -18.40 17.43 -6.61
N LEU A 322 -18.64 18.60 -6.04
CA LEU A 322 -17.96 19.08 -4.84
C LEU A 322 -18.73 18.62 -3.61
N SER A 323 -18.03 18.00 -2.70
CA SER A 323 -18.59 17.77 -1.37
C SER A 323 -18.45 19.02 -0.51
N GLN A 324 -19.37 19.21 0.42
CA GLN A 324 -19.27 20.29 1.42
C GLN A 324 -17.94 20.21 2.18
N GLN A 325 -17.49 19.01 2.52
CA GLN A 325 -16.21 18.81 3.20
C GLN A 325 -15.02 19.35 2.39
N LEU A 326 -15.04 19.20 1.07
CA LEU A 326 -13.96 19.72 0.21
C LEU A 326 -14.04 21.26 0.15
N VAL A 327 -15.23 21.81 -0.07
CA VAL A 327 -15.45 23.26 -0.18
C VAL A 327 -14.96 23.97 1.08
N ASP A 328 -15.31 23.45 2.26
CA ASP A 328 -14.90 24.02 3.55
C ASP A 328 -13.37 23.98 3.79
N GLN A 329 -12.63 23.23 3.00
CA GLN A 329 -11.18 23.03 3.14
C GLN A 329 -10.37 23.63 1.98
N VAL A 330 -11.01 24.27 1.01
CA VAL A 330 -10.33 24.96 -0.11
C VAL A 330 -9.91 26.36 0.32
N TRP A 331 -8.72 26.77 -0.10
CA TRP A 331 -8.18 28.07 0.17
C TRP A 331 -9.04 29.19 -0.46
N SER A 332 -9.29 30.23 0.29
CA SER A 332 -9.88 31.50 -0.14
C SER A 332 -9.35 32.63 0.75
N GLU A 333 -9.63 33.87 0.37
CA GLU A 333 -9.25 35.04 1.17
C GLU A 333 -9.85 35.02 2.59
N ASP A 334 -11.01 34.37 2.76
CA ASP A 334 -11.67 34.17 4.05
C ASP A 334 -11.20 32.91 4.78
N ASN A 335 -10.38 32.03 4.14
CA ASN A 335 -9.91 30.75 4.67
C ASN A 335 -8.43 30.50 4.33
N LEU A 336 -7.55 31.31 4.88
CA LEU A 336 -6.10 31.28 4.60
C LEU A 336 -5.41 30.00 5.13
N ASP A 337 -5.97 29.36 6.15
CA ASP A 337 -5.42 28.15 6.77
C ASP A 337 -6.03 26.84 6.19
N ALA A 338 -6.67 26.95 5.02
CA ALA A 338 -7.27 25.82 4.32
C ALA A 338 -6.26 24.69 4.06
N TYR A 339 -6.76 23.46 4.01
CA TYR A 339 -5.92 22.31 3.68
C TYR A 339 -5.58 22.25 2.19
N PHE A 340 -6.59 22.39 1.30
CA PHE A 340 -6.42 22.38 -0.16
C PHE A 340 -6.03 23.79 -0.65
N PRO A 341 -5.20 23.87 -1.73
CA PRO A 341 -4.72 25.13 -2.26
C PRO A 341 -5.81 25.89 -3.01
N PHE A 342 -5.45 27.05 -3.57
CA PHE A 342 -6.31 27.78 -4.50
C PHE A 342 -6.64 26.91 -5.74
N PRO A 343 -7.89 26.84 -6.20
CA PRO A 343 -8.30 25.95 -7.29
C PRO A 343 -7.90 26.48 -8.68
N ARG A 344 -6.72 26.13 -9.12
CA ARG A 344 -6.20 26.44 -10.47
C ARG A 344 -6.64 25.44 -11.57
N GLY A 345 -7.36 24.38 -11.19
CA GLY A 345 -7.74 23.32 -12.13
C GLY A 345 -6.50 22.65 -12.78
N TYR A 346 -6.55 22.45 -14.06
CA TYR A 346 -5.49 21.76 -14.82
C TYR A 346 -4.11 22.45 -14.79
N GLU A 347 -4.04 23.71 -14.40
CA GLU A 347 -2.76 24.41 -14.28
C GLU A 347 -1.88 23.90 -13.15
N ALA A 348 -2.50 23.44 -12.06
CA ALA A 348 -1.80 22.84 -10.93
C ALA A 348 -1.79 21.31 -10.98
N TYR A 349 -2.60 20.72 -11.86
CA TYR A 349 -2.84 19.29 -11.94
C TYR A 349 -3.06 18.87 -13.39
N SER A 350 -2.22 18.03 -13.94
CA SER A 350 -2.40 17.44 -15.27
C SER A 350 -2.17 15.94 -15.28
N ASP A 351 -2.74 15.30 -16.26
CA ASP A 351 -2.82 13.85 -16.37
C ASP A 351 -1.85 13.21 -17.39
N ASN A 352 -1.26 13.97 -18.32
CA ASN A 352 -0.69 13.32 -19.51
C ASN A 352 0.63 13.88 -20.08
N THR A 353 1.39 14.68 -19.35
CA THR A 353 2.63 15.21 -19.90
C THR A 353 3.81 15.16 -18.93
N ASN A 354 5.03 15.15 -19.47
CA ASN A 354 6.29 15.23 -18.72
C ASN A 354 6.52 16.58 -17.99
N SER A 355 5.44 17.29 -17.68
CA SER A 355 5.50 18.57 -16.98
C SER A 355 5.28 18.35 -15.49
N HIS A 356 6.03 19.05 -14.67
CA HIS A 356 5.94 18.98 -13.23
C HIS A 356 4.88 19.95 -12.73
N TYR A 357 3.96 19.45 -11.92
CA TYR A 357 2.85 20.23 -11.40
C TYR A 357 2.88 20.23 -9.88
N THR A 358 2.38 21.31 -9.29
CA THR A 358 2.38 21.49 -7.84
C THR A 358 1.64 20.41 -7.07
N LEU A 359 0.55 19.85 -7.61
CA LEU A 359 -0.30 18.89 -6.93
C LEU A 359 0.00 17.43 -7.27
N THR A 360 0.51 17.13 -8.47
CA THR A 360 0.87 15.76 -8.85
C THR A 360 2.25 15.36 -8.34
N SER A 361 3.11 16.33 -8.03
CA SER A 361 4.40 16.07 -7.39
C SER A 361 4.21 15.69 -5.92
N PRO A 362 4.65 14.49 -5.50
CA PRO A 362 4.49 14.05 -4.12
C PRO A 362 5.06 15.06 -3.12
N ASN A 363 4.30 15.30 -2.05
CA ASN A 363 4.70 16.24 -1.01
C ASN A 363 4.11 15.83 0.36
N ASP A 364 4.68 16.36 1.42
CA ASP A 364 4.31 15.99 2.79
C ASP A 364 2.97 16.59 3.25
N ARG A 365 2.45 17.61 2.56
CA ARG A 365 1.16 18.20 2.89
C ARG A 365 -0.02 17.31 2.45
N TYR A 366 0.05 16.73 1.26
CA TYR A 366 -1.07 15.99 0.65
C TYR A 366 -0.91 14.48 0.69
N ILE A 367 0.21 13.96 1.18
CA ILE A 367 0.36 12.55 1.46
C ILE A 367 -0.65 12.11 2.53
N GLN A 368 -1.42 11.08 2.24
CA GLN A 368 -2.46 10.59 3.13
C GLN A 368 -1.95 9.47 4.01
N ASN A 369 -2.29 9.52 5.29
CA ASN A 369 -2.15 8.39 6.19
C ASN A 369 -3.38 7.49 6.04
N VAL A 370 -3.21 6.39 5.31
CA VAL A 370 -4.26 5.39 5.05
C VAL A 370 -4.20 4.20 6.01
N ALA A 371 -3.62 4.39 7.19
CA ALA A 371 -3.80 3.46 8.30
C ALA A 371 -5.30 3.34 8.64
N TYR A 372 -5.74 2.17 9.08
CA TYR A 372 -7.14 1.96 9.42
C TYR A 372 -7.35 0.85 10.44
N LEU A 373 -8.49 0.92 11.09
CA LEU A 373 -9.13 -0.14 11.87
C LEU A 373 -10.51 -0.39 11.29
N ARG A 374 -10.85 -1.65 11.00
CA ARG A 374 -12.16 -2.03 10.44
C ARG A 374 -12.80 -3.12 11.30
N LEU A 375 -14.08 -2.95 11.61
CA LEU A 375 -14.93 -4.01 12.13
C LEU A 375 -15.33 -4.90 10.94
N LYS A 376 -14.58 -6.00 10.77
CA LYS A 376 -14.73 -6.92 9.64
C LYS A 376 -15.94 -7.81 9.78
N ASN A 377 -16.15 -8.35 10.96
CA ASN A 377 -17.26 -9.28 11.21
C ASN A 377 -17.82 -9.08 12.62
N LEU A 378 -19.13 -9.15 12.72
CA LEU A 378 -19.89 -9.18 13.95
C LEU A 378 -21.00 -10.21 13.78
N THR A 379 -21.02 -11.25 14.64
CA THR A 379 -22.08 -12.24 14.64
C THR A 379 -22.70 -12.29 16.03
N VAL A 380 -24.02 -12.31 16.08
CA VAL A 380 -24.80 -12.54 17.30
C VAL A 380 -25.79 -13.65 17.01
N GLY A 381 -25.72 -14.72 17.76
CA GLY A 381 -26.59 -15.88 17.64
C GLY A 381 -27.33 -16.21 18.94
N TYR A 382 -28.45 -16.85 18.80
CA TYR A 382 -29.18 -17.42 19.92
C TYR A 382 -29.69 -18.83 19.60
N THR A 383 -29.29 -19.77 20.40
CA THR A 383 -29.73 -21.17 20.32
C THR A 383 -30.95 -21.35 21.21
N LEU A 384 -32.06 -21.66 20.60
CA LEU A 384 -33.35 -21.87 21.28
C LEU A 384 -33.33 -23.19 22.09
N PRO A 385 -33.91 -23.20 23.29
CA PRO A 385 -34.18 -24.45 24.00
C PRO A 385 -35.30 -25.21 23.28
N VAL A 386 -34.94 -26.26 22.55
CA VAL A 386 -35.92 -27.10 21.82
C VAL A 386 -36.20 -28.42 22.50
N LEU A 387 -37.35 -29.00 22.19
CA LEU A 387 -37.71 -30.36 22.63
C LEU A 387 -36.87 -31.36 21.82
N LYS A 388 -35.83 -31.90 22.43
CA LYS A 388 -34.86 -32.84 21.81
C LYS A 388 -35.45 -34.11 21.19
N LYS A 389 -36.74 -34.34 21.34
CA LYS A 389 -37.44 -35.50 20.76
C LYS A 389 -37.56 -35.38 19.21
N TYR A 390 -37.60 -34.16 18.69
CA TYR A 390 -37.84 -33.90 17.25
C TYR A 390 -36.72 -33.11 16.59
N LEU A 391 -36.10 -32.22 17.35
CA LEU A 391 -35.04 -31.34 16.85
C LEU A 391 -33.89 -31.32 17.86
N GLN A 392 -32.66 -31.40 17.38
CA GLN A 392 -31.48 -31.28 18.22
C GLN A 392 -31.17 -29.85 18.59
N GLN A 393 -31.30 -28.93 17.61
CA GLN A 393 -30.94 -27.54 17.79
C GLN A 393 -31.66 -26.64 16.78
N ILE A 394 -32.08 -25.45 17.24
CA ILE A 394 -32.45 -24.34 16.39
C ILE A 394 -31.61 -23.15 16.83
N ARG A 395 -30.84 -22.56 15.92
CA ARG A 395 -30.06 -21.33 16.16
C ARG A 395 -30.50 -20.27 15.18
N ILE A 396 -30.85 -19.09 15.69
CA ILE A 396 -31.15 -17.88 14.92
C ILE A 396 -29.95 -16.95 15.08
N TYR A 397 -29.48 -16.37 13.98
CA TYR A 397 -28.33 -15.48 14.06
C TYR A 397 -28.41 -14.30 13.09
N PHE A 398 -27.72 -13.24 13.47
CA PHE A 398 -27.40 -12.08 12.65
C PHE A 398 -25.90 -12.02 12.45
N THR A 399 -25.47 -11.72 11.20
CA THR A 399 -24.09 -11.45 10.86
C THR A 399 -23.99 -10.14 10.09
N GLY A 400 -23.07 -9.30 10.54
CA GLY A 400 -22.73 -8.08 9.83
C GLY A 400 -21.26 -8.09 9.40
N GLU A 401 -20.99 -7.67 8.14
CA GLU A 401 -19.64 -7.57 7.61
C GLU A 401 -19.32 -6.13 7.22
N ASN A 402 -18.06 -5.72 7.43
CA ASN A 402 -17.53 -4.40 7.11
C ASN A 402 -18.37 -3.24 7.70
N LEU A 403 -18.90 -3.41 8.91
CA LEU A 403 -19.90 -2.52 9.50
C LEU A 403 -19.39 -1.10 9.76
N ALA A 404 -18.12 -0.97 10.12
CA ALA A 404 -17.51 0.31 10.42
C ALA A 404 -16.01 0.29 10.17
N TYR A 405 -15.43 1.46 9.85
CA TYR A 405 -13.98 1.64 9.84
C TYR A 405 -13.59 3.04 10.31
N TRP A 406 -12.38 3.14 10.84
CA TRP A 406 -11.74 4.36 11.29
C TRP A 406 -10.42 4.51 10.57
N SER A 407 -10.12 5.72 10.09
CA SER A 407 -8.86 6.04 9.41
C SER A 407 -8.56 7.52 9.54
N PRO A 408 -7.29 7.92 9.72
CA PRO A 408 -6.86 9.32 9.71
C PRO A 408 -7.22 10.05 8.42
N MET A 409 -7.21 9.34 7.28
CA MET A 409 -7.55 9.90 5.97
C MET A 409 -8.96 10.54 5.94
N LYS A 410 -9.90 10.07 6.75
CA LYS A 410 -11.26 10.64 6.84
C LYS A 410 -11.30 12.12 7.20
N LYS A 411 -10.22 12.65 7.76
CA LYS A 411 -10.11 14.08 8.07
C LYS A 411 -10.24 14.93 6.80
N TYR A 412 -9.65 14.46 5.69
CA TYR A 412 -9.59 15.20 4.44
C TYR A 412 -10.40 14.53 3.32
N CYS A 413 -10.53 13.21 3.34
CA CYS A 413 -11.28 12.47 2.34
C CYS A 413 -12.11 11.35 2.98
N LYS A 414 -13.44 11.51 2.99
CA LYS A 414 -14.39 10.52 3.54
C LYS A 414 -14.86 9.49 2.52
N TYR A 415 -14.63 9.77 1.24
CA TYR A 415 -15.22 9.02 0.13
C TYR A 415 -14.37 7.86 -0.35
N ILE A 416 -13.07 7.89 -0.05
CA ILE A 416 -12.12 6.84 -0.42
C ILE A 416 -11.95 5.89 0.76
N ASP A 417 -12.10 4.60 0.49
CA ASP A 417 -11.81 3.55 1.47
C ASP A 417 -10.29 3.39 1.61
N PRO A 418 -9.72 3.41 2.81
CA PRO A 418 -8.28 3.28 3.00
C PRO A 418 -7.69 1.96 2.49
N GLU A 419 -8.47 0.87 2.44
CA GLU A 419 -8.03 -0.39 1.84
C GLU A 419 -7.95 -0.29 0.31
N ALA A 420 -8.81 0.54 -0.31
CA ALA A 420 -8.84 0.77 -1.74
C ALA A 420 -7.86 1.86 -2.21
N ALA A 421 -7.30 2.64 -1.30
CA ALA A 421 -6.30 3.66 -1.59
C ALA A 421 -4.93 2.99 -1.85
N VAL A 422 -4.69 2.57 -3.08
CA VAL A 422 -3.45 1.91 -3.51
C VAL A 422 -2.71 2.74 -4.54
N SER A 423 -1.38 2.65 -4.51
CA SER A 423 -0.51 3.21 -5.55
C SER A 423 -0.29 2.11 -6.59
N SER A 424 -1.16 2.06 -7.58
CA SER A 424 -1.09 1.11 -8.69
C SER A 424 -0.97 1.86 -10.02
N SER A 425 -0.48 1.19 -11.04
CA SER A 425 -0.46 1.71 -12.41
C SER A 425 -1.83 1.60 -13.09
N SER A 426 -2.80 0.95 -12.48
CA SER A 426 -4.16 0.82 -13.00
C SER A 426 -4.92 2.13 -12.85
N TYR A 427 -5.61 2.52 -13.92
CA TYR A 427 -6.42 3.73 -13.98
C TYR A 427 -7.45 3.79 -12.83
N ILE A 428 -8.17 2.71 -12.62
CA ILE A 428 -9.27 2.62 -11.63
C ILE A 428 -8.72 2.70 -10.20
N GLU A 429 -7.63 2.00 -9.92
CA GLU A 429 -7.06 1.93 -8.57
C GLU A 429 -6.41 3.24 -8.12
N ASN A 430 -5.80 3.97 -9.05
CA ASN A 430 -5.20 5.27 -8.75
C ASN A 430 -6.22 6.40 -8.58
N SER A 431 -7.37 6.30 -9.24
CA SER A 431 -8.41 7.33 -9.18
C SER A 431 -9.13 7.40 -7.84
N GLY A 432 -9.04 6.36 -7.02
CA GLY A 432 -9.88 6.17 -5.84
C GLY A 432 -11.33 5.82 -6.19
N GLU A 433 -11.62 5.59 -7.48
CA GLU A 433 -12.96 5.26 -8.01
C GLU A 433 -13.27 3.76 -7.92
N VAL A 434 -12.50 3.00 -7.13
CA VAL A 434 -12.82 1.60 -6.81
C VAL A 434 -14.04 1.52 -5.90
N TYR A 435 -14.83 0.47 -6.09
CA TYR A 435 -15.94 0.20 -5.20
C TYR A 435 -15.44 0.02 -3.76
N ASN A 436 -15.98 0.82 -2.86
CA ASN A 436 -15.76 0.65 -1.44
C ASN A 436 -16.35 -0.67 -0.96
N PHE A 437 -15.79 -1.25 0.09
CA PHE A 437 -16.34 -2.46 0.68
C PHE A 437 -17.79 -2.25 1.14
N SER A 438 -18.69 -3.08 0.63
CA SER A 438 -20.09 -3.07 1.03
C SER A 438 -20.24 -3.50 2.48
N LYS A 439 -21.18 -2.85 3.20
CA LYS A 439 -21.70 -3.38 4.46
C LYS A 439 -22.70 -4.48 4.13
N VAL A 440 -22.49 -5.65 4.68
CA VAL A 440 -23.37 -6.79 4.47
C VAL A 440 -24.09 -7.11 5.78
N PHE A 441 -25.38 -7.33 5.71
CA PHE A 441 -26.22 -7.74 6.83
C PHE A 441 -26.91 -9.04 6.43
N SER A 442 -26.70 -10.09 7.21
CA SER A 442 -27.27 -11.41 6.97
C SER A 442 -28.03 -11.90 8.20
N PHE A 443 -29.17 -12.51 7.96
CA PHE A 443 -29.96 -13.21 8.99
C PHE A 443 -30.08 -14.67 8.58
N GLY A 444 -29.89 -15.57 9.53
CA GLY A 444 -29.95 -17.00 9.24
C GLY A 444 -30.59 -17.78 10.37
N ILE A 445 -31.06 -18.98 10.02
CA ILE A 445 -31.59 -19.98 10.93
C ILE A 445 -30.90 -21.30 10.62
N ASP A 446 -30.23 -21.88 11.59
CA ASP A 446 -29.65 -23.22 11.51
C ASP A 446 -30.55 -24.20 12.27
N ILE A 447 -30.97 -25.27 11.63
CA ILE A 447 -31.80 -26.30 12.20
C ILE A 447 -31.07 -27.64 12.11
N THR A 448 -30.88 -28.29 13.23
CA THR A 448 -30.31 -29.66 13.32
C THR A 448 -31.40 -30.62 13.82
N PHE A 449 -31.62 -31.69 13.04
CA PHE A 449 -32.58 -32.73 13.32
C PHE A 449 -32.00 -33.90 14.07
#